data_9117b5310385aee3380d81033b120dbb
#
_entry.id   9117b5310385aee3380d81033b120dbb
#
_cell.length_a   1.000
_cell.length_b   1.000
_cell.length_c   1.000
_cell.angle_alpha   90.00
_cell.angle_beta   90.00
_cell.angle_gamma   90.00
#
_symmetry.space_group_name_H-M   'P 1'
#
loop_
_entity.id
_entity.type
_entity.pdbx_description
1 polymer ?
#
loop_
_entity_poly.entity_id
_entity_poly.type
_entity_poly.pdbx_seq_one_letter_code
_entity_poly.pdbx_strand_id
1 'polypeptide(L)'
;MDQRLICELNLALIPETELASRHITFSRQMAGRYRSLIQLNGVTPKVAFTPHVTLYQVPVQAGDLPGLHAALRDVAAKAPQLWLSATEYRSNQDEGSFEVRYAPATPLMELQADTIAVVNPLRGDLLLELDPAGRPLSERIDAPGLAGDNIRQAGFDAVGDPAQGGLFYPHVTLNWFELGTSVELNATDWPSLTYFDGRFAALGIFLLGPYGTCAQRLAALPFAA
;
A
#
# COMPACT_ATOMS: atom_id res chain seq x y z
N MET A 1 23.55 17.48 18.71
CA MET A 1 22.17 16.94 18.59
C MET A 1 22.23 15.82 17.61
N ASP A 2 22.12 14.60 18.09
CA ASP A 2 22.09 13.41 17.24
C ASP A 2 20.70 13.39 16.58
N GLN A 3 20.61 13.86 15.34
CA GLN A 3 19.38 13.72 14.56
C GLN A 3 19.24 12.22 14.28
N ARG A 4 18.43 11.55 15.08
CA ARG A 4 18.11 10.14 14.86
C ARG A 4 17.48 10.04 13.49
N LEU A 5 18.11 9.30 12.59
CA LEU A 5 17.65 9.09 11.23
C LEU A 5 16.28 8.40 11.27
N ILE A 6 15.28 9.04 10.67
CA ILE A 6 13.93 8.47 10.51
C ILE A 6 13.86 7.78 9.14
N CYS A 7 13.31 6.59 9.14
CA CYS A 7 12.95 5.84 7.93
C CYS A 7 11.43 5.84 7.78
N GLU A 8 10.94 6.35 6.67
CA GLU A 8 9.54 6.22 6.29
C GLU A 8 9.34 4.92 5.53
N LEU A 9 8.45 4.07 6.01
CA LEU A 9 8.26 2.72 5.51
C LEU A 9 6.87 2.52 4.92
N ASN A 10 6.81 1.68 3.88
CA ASN A 10 5.59 1.05 3.41
C ASN A 10 5.69 -0.46 3.67
N LEU A 11 4.82 -0.97 4.53
CA LEU A 11 4.65 -2.38 4.84
C LEU A 11 3.51 -2.90 3.96
N ALA A 12 3.82 -3.83 3.06
CA ALA A 12 2.90 -4.14 1.98
C ALA A 12 2.94 -5.61 1.58
N LEU A 13 1.82 -6.11 1.06
CA LEU A 13 1.77 -7.43 0.43
C LEU A 13 2.46 -7.41 -0.93
N ILE A 14 3.23 -8.44 -1.19
CA ILE A 14 3.90 -8.67 -2.47
C ILE A 14 3.14 -9.74 -3.24
N PRO A 15 2.61 -9.42 -4.43
CA PRO A 15 1.98 -10.42 -5.28
C PRO A 15 3.01 -11.40 -5.85
N GLU A 16 2.57 -12.62 -6.17
CA GLU A 16 3.38 -13.56 -6.95
C GLU A 16 3.75 -12.97 -8.32
N THR A 17 4.82 -13.48 -8.91
CA THR A 17 5.42 -12.94 -10.14
C THR A 17 4.43 -12.80 -11.29
N GLU A 18 3.56 -13.79 -11.48
CA GLU A 18 2.57 -13.76 -12.56
C GLU A 18 1.52 -12.66 -12.33
N LEU A 19 1.00 -12.55 -11.12
CA LEU A 19 0.05 -11.50 -10.75
C LEU A 19 0.70 -10.11 -10.86
N ALA A 20 1.94 -9.97 -10.38
CA ALA A 20 2.70 -8.73 -10.53
C ALA A 20 2.85 -8.33 -12.00
N SER A 21 3.17 -9.29 -12.87
CA SER A 21 3.32 -9.06 -14.32
C SER A 21 2.02 -8.59 -14.97
N ARG A 22 0.87 -9.12 -14.54
CA ARG A 22 -0.45 -8.69 -15.01
C ARG A 22 -0.75 -7.23 -14.65
N HIS A 23 -0.48 -6.83 -13.40
CA HIS A 23 -0.61 -5.43 -12.97
C HIS A 23 0.31 -4.49 -13.76
N ILE A 24 1.58 -4.86 -13.91
CA ILE A 24 2.56 -4.05 -14.65
C ILE A 24 2.15 -3.89 -16.12
N THR A 25 1.67 -4.96 -16.75
CA THR A 25 1.22 -4.92 -18.15
C THR A 25 0.06 -3.96 -18.32
N PHE A 26 -0.95 -4.04 -17.44
CA PHE A 26 -2.10 -3.16 -17.53
C PHE A 26 -1.76 -1.71 -17.16
N SER A 27 -0.92 -1.49 -16.17
CA SER A 27 -0.43 -0.14 -15.81
C SER A 27 0.28 0.53 -17.00
N ARG A 28 1.09 -0.21 -17.76
CA ARG A 28 1.74 0.28 -18.99
C ARG A 28 0.74 0.60 -20.10
N GLN A 29 -0.29 -0.23 -20.28
CA GLN A 29 -1.37 0.04 -21.21
C GLN A 29 -2.09 1.34 -20.85
N MET A 30 -2.38 1.57 -19.57
CA MET A 30 -3.01 2.79 -19.08
C MET A 30 -2.11 4.02 -19.29
N ALA A 31 -0.82 3.90 -18.99
CA ALA A 31 0.14 4.99 -19.24
C ALA A 31 0.30 5.33 -20.73
N GLY A 32 0.01 4.42 -21.63
CA GLY A 32 -0.06 4.67 -23.07
C GLY A 32 -1.31 5.44 -23.52
N ARG A 33 -2.38 5.40 -22.72
CA ARG A 33 -3.65 6.10 -23.02
C ARG A 33 -3.79 7.43 -22.31
N TYR A 34 -3.31 7.50 -21.06
CA TYR A 34 -3.47 8.64 -20.19
C TYR A 34 -2.08 9.12 -19.75
N ARG A 35 -1.92 10.42 -19.61
CA ARG A 35 -0.66 10.98 -19.14
C ARG A 35 -0.40 10.60 -17.68
N SER A 36 0.45 9.62 -17.51
CA SER A 36 0.80 9.05 -16.20
C SER A 36 2.00 9.77 -15.59
N LEU A 37 1.87 10.22 -14.36
CA LEU A 37 2.98 10.73 -13.55
C LEU A 37 3.82 9.55 -13.01
N ILE A 38 3.14 8.45 -12.69
CA ILE A 38 3.74 7.23 -12.17
C ILE A 38 3.03 6.03 -12.78
N GLN A 39 3.80 5.03 -13.14
CA GLN A 39 3.31 3.72 -13.59
C GLN A 39 4.07 2.61 -12.88
N LEU A 40 3.47 1.44 -12.78
CA LEU A 40 4.14 0.26 -12.27
C LEU A 40 5.28 -0.13 -13.23
N ASN A 41 6.47 -0.23 -12.69
CA ASN A 41 7.65 -0.49 -13.48
C ASN A 41 8.54 -1.52 -12.77
N GLY A 42 8.57 -2.74 -13.27
CA GLY A 42 9.36 -3.81 -12.68
C GLY A 42 10.87 -3.72 -12.89
N VAL A 43 11.41 -2.73 -13.63
CA VAL A 43 12.75 -2.88 -14.21
C VAL A 43 13.63 -1.63 -14.23
N THR A 44 13.28 -0.49 -13.68
CA THR A 44 14.25 0.64 -13.67
C THR A 44 14.84 0.88 -12.29
N PRO A 45 16.20 0.91 -12.17
CA PRO A 45 16.88 0.99 -10.86
C PRO A 45 16.66 2.30 -10.11
N LYS A 46 16.01 3.30 -10.69
CA LYS A 46 15.81 4.61 -10.07
C LYS A 46 14.45 4.82 -9.42
N VAL A 47 13.38 4.15 -9.85
CA VAL A 47 12.03 4.25 -9.26
C VAL A 47 11.25 2.99 -9.63
N ALA A 48 11.59 1.87 -9.01
CA ALA A 48 10.87 0.62 -9.23
C ALA A 48 9.60 0.63 -8.37
N PHE A 49 8.47 1.04 -8.95
CA PHE A 49 7.18 0.85 -8.30
C PHE A 49 6.75 -0.60 -8.52
N THR A 50 6.86 -1.40 -7.48
CA THR A 50 6.36 -2.76 -7.52
C THR A 50 4.85 -2.76 -7.22
N PRO A 51 4.05 -3.62 -7.90
CA PRO A 51 2.68 -3.86 -7.47
C PRO A 51 2.64 -4.33 -6.02
N HIS A 52 1.76 -3.74 -5.22
CA HIS A 52 1.64 -4.08 -3.81
C HIS A 52 0.27 -3.68 -3.26
N VAL A 53 -0.14 -4.31 -2.17
CA VAL A 53 -1.24 -3.83 -1.34
C VAL A 53 -0.63 -3.27 -0.05
N THR A 54 -0.76 -1.99 0.18
CA THR A 54 -0.29 -1.35 1.42
C THR A 54 -1.08 -1.89 2.61
N LEU A 55 -0.38 -2.36 3.64
CA LEU A 55 -0.97 -2.70 4.93
C LEU A 55 -0.82 -1.55 5.92
N TYR A 56 0.37 -0.92 5.94
CA TYR A 56 0.67 0.14 6.90
C TYR A 56 1.80 1.02 6.38
N GLN A 57 1.62 2.33 6.42
CA GLN A 57 2.66 3.32 6.17
C GLN A 57 3.07 3.96 7.50
N VAL A 58 4.37 3.96 7.81
CA VAL A 58 4.84 4.30 9.16
C VAL A 58 6.26 4.86 9.16
N PRO A 59 6.52 5.96 9.88
CA PRO A 59 7.87 6.42 10.18
C PRO A 59 8.40 5.67 11.40
N VAL A 60 9.65 5.23 11.35
CA VAL A 60 10.37 4.62 12.48
C VAL A 60 11.79 5.15 12.57
N GLN A 61 12.41 5.05 13.73
CA GLN A 61 13.83 5.36 13.85
C GLN A 61 14.65 4.24 13.17
N ALA A 62 15.72 4.63 12.46
CA ALA A 62 16.57 3.65 11.77
C ALA A 62 17.18 2.60 12.72
N GLY A 63 17.40 2.95 13.98
CA GLY A 63 17.88 2.04 15.02
C GLY A 63 16.87 0.94 15.38
N ASP A 64 15.58 1.13 15.09
CA ASP A 64 14.52 0.16 15.40
C ASP A 64 14.25 -0.84 14.25
N LEU A 65 14.87 -0.62 13.07
CA LEU A 65 14.69 -1.50 11.91
C LEU A 65 14.97 -2.99 12.18
N PRO A 66 16.02 -3.38 12.94
CA PRO A 66 16.24 -4.80 13.26
C PRO A 66 15.11 -5.41 14.08
N GLY A 67 14.59 -4.68 15.07
CA GLY A 67 13.45 -5.10 15.91
C GLY A 67 12.17 -5.20 15.09
N LEU A 68 11.89 -4.20 14.24
CA LEU A 68 10.78 -4.20 13.31
C LEU A 68 10.82 -5.41 12.37
N HIS A 69 11.99 -5.67 11.77
CA HIS A 69 12.17 -6.83 10.89
C HIS A 69 11.89 -8.16 11.61
N ALA A 70 12.37 -8.31 12.85
CA ALA A 70 12.12 -9.52 13.64
C ALA A 70 10.63 -9.69 13.94
N ALA A 71 9.95 -8.63 14.40
CA ALA A 71 8.52 -8.67 14.71
C ALA A 71 7.66 -9.01 13.47
N LEU A 72 7.96 -8.38 12.34
CA LEU A 72 7.24 -8.64 11.09
C LEU A 72 7.50 -10.04 10.52
N ARG A 73 8.69 -10.60 10.73
CA ARG A 73 8.98 -11.99 10.37
C ARG A 73 8.09 -12.95 11.15
N ASP A 74 7.86 -12.69 12.45
CA ASP A 74 6.99 -13.52 13.28
C ASP A 74 5.52 -13.40 12.87
N VAL A 75 5.07 -12.21 12.43
CA VAL A 75 3.74 -11.99 11.83
C VAL A 75 3.63 -12.78 10.52
N ALA A 76 4.58 -12.61 9.60
CA ALA A 76 4.55 -13.28 8.30
C ALA A 76 4.59 -14.82 8.43
N ALA A 77 5.35 -15.36 9.38
CA ALA A 77 5.44 -16.79 9.62
C ALA A 77 4.12 -17.43 10.10
N LYS A 78 3.20 -16.64 10.63
CA LYS A 78 1.86 -17.09 11.08
C LYS A 78 0.78 -16.84 10.03
N ALA A 79 1.00 -15.90 9.14
CA ALA A 79 0.03 -15.55 8.12
C ALA A 79 -0.03 -16.62 7.03
N PRO A 80 -1.23 -17.05 6.60
CA PRO A 80 -1.37 -17.93 5.44
C PRO A 80 -1.05 -17.15 4.16
N GLN A 81 -0.76 -17.88 3.10
CA GLN A 81 -0.74 -17.30 1.76
C GLN A 81 -2.14 -16.75 1.43
N LEU A 82 -2.21 -15.53 0.93
CA LEU A 82 -3.46 -14.84 0.66
C LEU A 82 -3.81 -14.93 -0.82
N TRP A 83 -4.99 -15.48 -1.12
CA TRP A 83 -5.62 -15.32 -2.42
C TRP A 83 -6.60 -14.16 -2.34
N LEU A 84 -6.40 -13.13 -3.18
CA LEU A 84 -7.29 -11.98 -3.23
C LEU A 84 -8.04 -11.95 -4.57
N SER A 85 -9.33 -11.63 -4.49
CA SER A 85 -10.21 -11.48 -5.66
C SER A 85 -10.45 -9.99 -5.91
N ALA A 86 -10.18 -9.55 -7.14
CA ALA A 86 -10.41 -8.18 -7.56
C ALA A 86 -11.92 -7.90 -7.72
N THR A 87 -12.36 -6.74 -7.27
CA THR A 87 -13.77 -6.38 -7.19
C THR A 87 -14.15 -5.21 -8.07
N GLU A 88 -13.26 -4.24 -8.25
CA GLU A 88 -13.54 -3.05 -9.04
C GLU A 88 -12.26 -2.37 -9.55
N TYR A 89 -12.39 -1.65 -10.64
CA TYR A 89 -11.49 -0.57 -11.01
C TYR A 89 -11.97 0.72 -10.38
N ARG A 90 -11.06 1.48 -9.82
CA ARG A 90 -11.37 2.78 -9.25
C ARG A 90 -10.41 3.84 -9.73
N SER A 91 -10.96 5.01 -10.05
CA SER A 91 -10.19 6.22 -10.30
C SER A 91 -10.65 7.30 -9.33
N ASN A 92 -9.68 7.94 -8.67
CA ASN A 92 -9.92 9.14 -7.88
C ASN A 92 -9.36 10.34 -8.66
N GLN A 93 -10.23 11.10 -9.31
CA GLN A 93 -9.83 12.24 -10.15
C GLN A 93 -9.25 13.39 -9.32
N ASP A 94 -9.68 13.54 -8.06
CA ASP A 94 -9.20 14.61 -7.17
C ASP A 94 -7.77 14.34 -6.67
N GLU A 95 -7.35 13.08 -6.68
CA GLU A 95 -6.00 12.65 -6.29
C GLU A 95 -5.16 12.18 -7.47
N GLY A 96 -5.79 11.81 -8.58
CA GLY A 96 -5.13 11.27 -9.76
C GLY A 96 -4.83 9.78 -9.68
N SER A 97 -5.26 9.06 -8.65
CA SER A 97 -4.99 7.62 -8.49
C SER A 97 -5.91 6.77 -9.37
N PHE A 98 -5.34 5.68 -9.90
CA PHE A 98 -6.05 4.61 -10.59
C PHE A 98 -5.64 3.27 -10.02
N GLU A 99 -6.61 2.46 -9.61
CA GLU A 99 -6.36 1.27 -8.81
C GLU A 99 -7.26 0.10 -9.16
N VAL A 100 -6.79 -1.11 -8.87
CA VAL A 100 -7.60 -2.33 -8.75
C VAL A 100 -7.84 -2.58 -7.27
N ARG A 101 -9.11 -2.66 -6.88
CA ARG A 101 -9.52 -3.00 -5.51
C ARG A 101 -9.81 -4.47 -5.36
N TYR A 102 -9.57 -4.96 -4.16
CA TYR A 102 -9.79 -6.34 -3.77
C TYR A 102 -10.86 -6.47 -2.69
N ALA A 103 -11.51 -7.62 -2.67
CA ALA A 103 -12.43 -7.94 -1.59
C ALA A 103 -11.69 -7.97 -0.25
N PRO A 104 -12.22 -7.32 0.80
CA PRO A 104 -11.69 -7.47 2.14
C PRO A 104 -11.92 -8.90 2.61
N ALA A 105 -10.83 -9.65 2.86
CA ALA A 105 -10.87 -11.01 3.37
C ALA A 105 -10.41 -11.02 4.83
N THR A 106 -11.05 -11.82 5.68
CA THR A 106 -10.71 -11.89 7.11
C THR A 106 -9.21 -12.09 7.38
N PRO A 107 -8.49 -13.03 6.72
CA PRO A 107 -7.06 -13.19 6.95
C PRO A 107 -6.23 -11.95 6.58
N LEU A 108 -6.69 -11.16 5.61
CA LEU A 108 -6.02 -9.91 5.24
C LEU A 108 -6.26 -8.82 6.28
N MET A 109 -7.48 -8.73 6.82
CA MET A 109 -7.81 -7.79 7.90
C MET A 109 -7.02 -8.10 9.18
N GLU A 110 -6.93 -9.38 9.53
CA GLU A 110 -6.12 -9.86 10.66
C GLU A 110 -4.64 -9.53 10.46
N LEU A 111 -4.10 -9.79 9.26
CA LEU A 111 -2.71 -9.46 8.94
C LEU A 111 -2.42 -7.96 9.04
N GLN A 112 -3.35 -7.09 8.60
CA GLN A 112 -3.20 -5.66 8.80
C GLN A 112 -3.17 -5.29 10.28
N ALA A 113 -4.13 -5.80 11.05
CA ALA A 113 -4.22 -5.53 12.48
C ALA A 113 -2.96 -5.99 13.22
N ASP A 114 -2.48 -7.20 12.96
CA ASP A 114 -1.24 -7.73 13.54
C ASP A 114 -0.01 -6.91 13.15
N THR A 115 0.07 -6.49 11.89
CA THR A 115 1.16 -5.63 11.39
C THR A 115 1.18 -4.31 12.15
N ILE A 116 0.03 -3.65 12.29
CA ILE A 116 -0.09 -2.39 13.04
C ILE A 116 0.23 -2.62 14.52
N ALA A 117 -0.28 -3.68 15.13
CA ALA A 117 -0.10 -3.96 16.55
C ALA A 117 1.39 -4.12 16.95
N VAL A 118 2.19 -4.76 16.08
CA VAL A 118 3.62 -4.97 16.39
C VAL A 118 4.51 -3.80 16.00
N VAL A 119 4.10 -2.97 15.03
CA VAL A 119 4.93 -1.88 14.52
C VAL A 119 4.59 -0.52 15.13
N ASN A 120 3.31 -0.24 15.41
CA ASN A 120 2.90 1.05 15.97
C ASN A 120 3.63 1.45 17.27
N PRO A 121 3.97 0.53 18.20
CA PRO A 121 4.80 0.87 19.35
C PRO A 121 6.20 1.40 18.99
N LEU A 122 6.78 0.97 17.85
CA LEU A 122 8.09 1.43 17.38
C LEU A 122 7.99 2.81 16.71
N ARG A 123 6.83 3.18 16.21
CA ARG A 123 6.56 4.52 15.71
C ARG A 123 6.64 5.56 16.82
N GLY A 124 6.13 5.24 18.00
CA GLY A 124 5.96 6.22 19.08
C GLY A 124 5.06 7.39 18.64
N ASP A 125 5.54 8.61 18.79
CA ASP A 125 4.82 9.84 18.41
C ASP A 125 5.18 10.33 16.99
N LEU A 126 6.01 9.59 16.24
CA LEU A 126 6.37 9.98 14.89
C LEU A 126 5.16 9.92 13.95
N LEU A 127 5.08 10.88 13.03
CA LEU A 127 4.09 10.93 11.96
C LEU A 127 4.80 11.13 10.62
N LEU A 128 4.23 10.59 9.54
CA LEU A 128 4.63 10.95 8.19
C LEU A 128 4.36 12.45 7.97
N GLU A 129 5.21 13.10 7.23
CA GLU A 129 5.02 14.51 6.88
C GLU A 129 3.84 14.69 5.94
N LEU A 130 3.76 13.83 4.92
CA LEU A 130 2.74 13.87 3.88
C LEU A 130 1.97 12.55 3.78
N ASP A 131 0.70 12.65 3.36
CA ASP A 131 -0.06 11.51 2.91
C ASP A 131 0.33 11.11 1.45
N PRO A 132 -0.17 9.98 0.92
CA PRO A 132 0.12 9.55 -0.45
C PRO A 132 -0.26 10.57 -1.53
N ALA A 133 -1.23 11.44 -1.28
CA ALA A 133 -1.64 12.50 -2.20
C ALA A 133 -0.77 13.78 -2.07
N GLY A 134 0.24 13.77 -1.19
CA GLY A 134 1.14 14.89 -0.97
C GLY A 134 0.57 15.99 -0.07
N ARG A 135 -0.50 15.72 0.69
CA ARG A 135 -1.10 16.65 1.65
C ARG A 135 -0.45 16.49 3.02
N PRO A 136 -0.21 17.56 3.78
CA PRO A 136 0.30 17.47 5.14
C PRO A 136 -0.60 16.57 6.01
N LEU A 137 -0.02 15.55 6.64
CA LEU A 137 -0.78 14.63 7.49
C LEU A 137 -1.32 15.36 8.73
N SER A 138 -0.61 16.40 9.20
CA SER A 138 -1.05 17.27 10.29
C SER A 138 -2.40 17.94 10.04
N GLU A 139 -2.74 18.27 8.79
CA GLU A 139 -4.04 18.87 8.46
C GLU A 139 -5.19 17.85 8.56
N ARG A 140 -4.88 16.58 8.41
CA ARG A 140 -5.86 15.48 8.47
C ARG A 140 -6.05 14.93 9.88
N ILE A 141 -5.07 15.09 10.76
CA ILE A 141 -5.16 14.61 12.14
C ILE A 141 -6.25 15.35 12.93
N ASP A 142 -6.49 16.61 12.59
CA ASP A 142 -7.50 17.45 13.22
C ASP A 142 -8.88 17.32 12.55
N ALA A 143 -8.95 16.58 11.43
CA ALA A 143 -10.22 16.31 10.78
C ALA A 143 -11.13 15.48 11.69
N PRO A 144 -12.43 15.83 11.82
CA PRO A 144 -13.36 15.03 12.59
C PRO A 144 -13.62 13.68 11.92
N GLY A 145 -13.84 12.65 12.75
CA GLY A 145 -14.21 11.30 12.29
C GLY A 145 -13.07 10.31 12.27
N LEU A 146 -13.39 9.12 11.79
CA LEU A 146 -12.55 7.92 11.93
C LEU A 146 -11.14 8.08 11.33
N ALA A 147 -11.01 8.79 10.21
CA ALA A 147 -9.70 9.00 9.59
C ALA A 147 -8.73 9.77 10.52
N GLY A 148 -9.20 10.86 11.13
CA GLY A 148 -8.41 11.60 12.12
C GLY A 148 -8.11 10.77 13.36
N ASP A 149 -9.09 9.95 13.84
CA ASP A 149 -8.88 9.06 14.98
C ASP A 149 -7.82 7.99 14.65
N ASN A 150 -7.88 7.37 13.48
CA ASN A 150 -6.88 6.40 13.02
C ASN A 150 -5.48 7.03 12.93
N ILE A 151 -5.36 8.23 12.38
CA ILE A 151 -4.07 8.94 12.29
C ILE A 151 -3.52 9.21 13.69
N ARG A 152 -4.35 9.68 14.64
CA ARG A 152 -3.90 9.89 16.03
C ARG A 152 -3.40 8.61 16.69
N GLN A 153 -4.11 7.51 16.50
CA GLN A 153 -3.81 6.23 17.16
C GLN A 153 -2.68 5.46 16.48
N ALA A 154 -2.73 5.35 15.16
CA ALA A 154 -1.83 4.52 14.36
C ALA A 154 -0.88 5.31 13.44
N GLY A 155 -1.02 6.63 13.32
CA GLY A 155 -0.27 7.42 12.34
C GLY A 155 -0.65 7.14 10.87
N PHE A 156 -1.77 6.44 10.65
CA PHE A 156 -2.23 5.99 9.33
C PHE A 156 -3.77 5.98 9.29
N ASP A 157 -4.37 6.48 8.24
CA ASP A 157 -5.82 6.63 8.14
C ASP A 157 -6.57 5.35 7.73
N ALA A 158 -5.95 4.55 6.85
CA ALA A 158 -6.58 3.37 6.26
C ALA A 158 -6.46 2.14 7.17
N VAL A 159 -7.17 2.16 8.30
CA VAL A 159 -7.15 1.10 9.31
C VAL A 159 -8.55 0.48 9.47
N GLY A 160 -8.58 -0.83 9.63
CA GLY A 160 -9.76 -1.60 10.03
C GLY A 160 -10.67 -2.01 8.88
N ASP A 161 -11.43 -3.07 9.13
CA ASP A 161 -12.32 -3.71 8.16
C ASP A 161 -13.49 -2.79 7.77
N PRO A 162 -13.66 -2.46 6.48
CA PRO A 162 -14.79 -1.68 5.99
C PRO A 162 -16.17 -2.27 6.33
N ALA A 163 -16.28 -3.59 6.43
CA ALA A 163 -17.52 -4.26 6.83
C ALA A 163 -17.90 -3.96 8.29
N GLN A 164 -16.96 -3.51 9.09
CA GLN A 164 -17.14 -3.10 10.49
C GLN A 164 -16.99 -1.57 10.65
N GLY A 165 -17.05 -0.83 9.56
CA GLY A 165 -16.92 0.63 9.54
C GLY A 165 -15.49 1.14 9.46
N GLY A 166 -14.49 0.27 9.26
CA GLY A 166 -13.09 0.66 9.07
C GLY A 166 -12.81 1.30 7.70
N LEU A 167 -11.58 1.75 7.49
CA LEU A 167 -11.16 2.50 6.30
C LEU A 167 -10.11 1.76 5.43
N PHE A 168 -9.80 0.51 5.73
CA PHE A 168 -8.84 -0.25 4.95
C PHE A 168 -9.51 -0.89 3.74
N TYR A 169 -9.36 -0.27 2.58
CA TYR A 169 -9.78 -0.82 1.29
C TYR A 169 -8.56 -1.36 0.55
N PRO A 170 -8.34 -2.70 0.53
CA PRO A 170 -7.17 -3.29 -0.10
C PRO A 170 -7.17 -3.02 -1.60
N HIS A 171 -6.07 -2.48 -2.12
CA HIS A 171 -5.93 -2.14 -3.53
C HIS A 171 -4.48 -2.21 -3.99
N VAL A 172 -4.30 -2.39 -5.30
CA VAL A 172 -3.04 -2.14 -5.99
C VAL A 172 -3.22 -0.88 -6.83
N THR A 173 -2.48 0.17 -6.49
CA THR A 173 -2.41 1.36 -7.34
C THR A 173 -1.62 1.03 -8.60
N LEU A 174 -2.25 1.24 -9.74
CA LEU A 174 -1.65 0.98 -11.06
C LEU A 174 -0.91 2.21 -11.57
N ASN A 175 -1.55 3.38 -11.47
CA ASN A 175 -1.05 4.63 -12.00
C ASN A 175 -1.46 5.81 -11.12
N TRP A 176 -0.65 6.86 -11.19
CA TRP A 176 -1.07 8.21 -10.83
C TRP A 176 -1.05 9.06 -12.08
N PHE A 177 -2.16 9.70 -12.39
CA PHE A 177 -2.33 10.57 -13.53
C PHE A 177 -2.26 12.04 -13.12
N GLU A 178 -2.11 12.94 -14.08
CA GLU A 178 -2.31 14.37 -13.82
C GLU A 178 -3.72 14.61 -13.25
N LEU A 179 -3.83 15.53 -12.29
CA LEU A 179 -5.11 15.87 -11.67
C LEU A 179 -6.15 16.25 -12.70
N GLY A 180 -7.38 15.81 -12.49
CA GLY A 180 -8.48 16.03 -13.43
C GLY A 180 -8.49 15.07 -14.63
N THR A 181 -7.58 14.10 -14.72
CA THR A 181 -7.65 13.08 -15.76
C THR A 181 -8.90 12.21 -15.55
N SER A 182 -9.80 12.22 -16.52
CA SER A 182 -10.97 11.35 -16.52
C SER A 182 -10.64 10.00 -17.15
N VAL A 183 -10.73 8.94 -16.35
CA VAL A 183 -10.49 7.57 -16.79
C VAL A 183 -11.82 6.90 -17.09
N GLU A 184 -11.97 6.34 -18.29
CA GLU A 184 -13.16 5.58 -18.68
C GLU A 184 -13.13 4.18 -18.06
N LEU A 185 -13.83 4.00 -16.93
CA LEU A 185 -13.75 2.78 -16.09
C LEU A 185 -14.38 1.53 -16.75
N ASN A 186 -15.16 1.68 -17.81
CA ASN A 186 -15.90 0.59 -18.49
C ASN A 186 -15.46 0.37 -19.93
N ALA A 187 -14.22 0.69 -20.27
CA ALA A 187 -13.73 0.46 -21.61
C ALA A 187 -13.75 -1.04 -21.95
N THR A 188 -14.32 -1.39 -23.12
CA THR A 188 -14.59 -2.78 -23.53
C THR A 188 -13.33 -3.63 -23.76
N ASP A 189 -12.19 -3.00 -23.88
CA ASP A 189 -10.88 -3.63 -24.08
C ASP A 189 -10.05 -3.78 -22.81
N TRP A 190 -10.65 -3.49 -21.64
CA TRP A 190 -9.99 -3.73 -20.37
C TRP A 190 -10.07 -5.22 -19.99
N PRO A 191 -9.05 -5.74 -19.27
CA PRO A 191 -9.14 -7.08 -18.71
C PRO A 191 -10.37 -7.21 -17.82
N SER A 192 -10.94 -8.40 -17.73
CA SER A 192 -11.92 -8.70 -16.67
C SER A 192 -11.25 -8.57 -15.30
N LEU A 193 -12.00 -8.25 -14.26
CA LEU A 193 -11.44 -8.15 -12.90
C LEU A 193 -10.77 -9.45 -12.45
N THR A 194 -11.30 -10.61 -12.84
CA THR A 194 -10.70 -11.92 -12.56
C THR A 194 -9.27 -12.09 -13.12
N TYR A 195 -8.87 -11.27 -14.08
CA TYR A 195 -7.47 -11.21 -14.54
C TYR A 195 -6.50 -10.80 -13.44
N PHE A 196 -6.98 -10.08 -12.42
CA PHE A 196 -6.21 -9.63 -11.29
C PHE A 196 -6.42 -10.47 -10.02
N ASP A 197 -7.23 -11.53 -10.08
CA ASP A 197 -7.30 -12.49 -8.98
C ASP A 197 -5.97 -13.21 -8.85
N GLY A 198 -5.52 -13.40 -7.62
CA GLY A 198 -4.28 -14.13 -7.43
C GLY A 198 -3.70 -14.09 -6.04
N ARG A 199 -2.52 -14.68 -5.95
CA ARG A 199 -1.84 -14.93 -4.69
C ARG A 199 -0.88 -13.80 -4.34
N PHE A 200 -0.90 -13.43 -3.05
CA PHE A 200 0.09 -12.60 -2.41
C PHE A 200 0.90 -13.47 -1.45
N ALA A 201 2.20 -13.57 -1.67
CA ALA A 201 3.03 -14.63 -1.10
C ALA A 201 3.97 -14.15 0.02
N ALA A 202 4.08 -12.85 0.24
CA ALA A 202 5.02 -12.29 1.21
C ALA A 202 4.56 -10.94 1.75
N LEU A 203 5.01 -10.62 2.96
CA LEU A 203 5.02 -9.29 3.53
C LEU A 203 6.33 -8.59 3.16
N GLY A 204 6.24 -7.44 2.51
CA GLY A 204 7.38 -6.62 2.14
C GLY A 204 7.62 -5.46 3.11
N ILE A 205 8.88 -5.17 3.34
CA ILE A 205 9.33 -3.94 4.01
C ILE A 205 10.00 -3.07 2.96
N PHE A 206 9.46 -1.89 2.72
CA PHE A 206 9.97 -0.96 1.71
C PHE A 206 10.23 0.41 2.30
N LEU A 207 11.20 1.13 1.76
CA LEU A 207 11.22 2.58 1.92
C LEU A 207 10.00 3.16 1.18
N LEU A 208 9.30 4.06 1.87
CA LEU A 208 8.17 4.78 1.29
C LEU A 208 8.68 5.72 0.20
N GLY A 209 8.03 5.69 -0.94
CA GLY A 209 8.27 6.59 -2.05
C GLY A 209 7.13 7.58 -2.26
N PRO A 210 7.28 8.50 -3.23
CA PRO A 210 6.22 9.43 -3.59
C PRO A 210 4.91 8.69 -3.88
N TYR A 211 3.79 9.32 -3.55
CA TYR A 211 2.44 8.79 -3.79
C TYR A 211 2.16 7.43 -3.10
N GLY A 212 2.79 7.19 -1.96
CA GLY A 212 2.59 5.93 -1.23
C GLY A 212 3.25 4.70 -1.86
N THR A 213 4.17 4.90 -2.79
CA THR A 213 4.81 3.81 -3.52
C THR A 213 5.88 3.08 -2.72
N CYS A 214 6.27 1.89 -3.19
CA CYS A 214 7.39 1.11 -2.67
C CYS A 214 8.67 1.49 -3.42
N ALA A 215 9.47 2.42 -2.87
CA ALA A 215 10.65 2.96 -3.55
C ALA A 215 11.84 1.98 -3.56
N GLN A 216 12.14 1.37 -2.42
CA GLN A 216 13.22 0.40 -2.30
C GLN A 216 12.79 -0.73 -1.36
N ARG A 217 12.93 -1.98 -1.80
CA ARG A 217 12.66 -3.14 -0.96
C ARG A 217 13.83 -3.38 0.00
N LEU A 218 13.55 -3.34 1.30
CA LEU A 218 14.50 -3.68 2.36
C LEU A 218 14.44 -5.17 2.69
N ALA A 219 13.23 -5.77 2.69
CA ALA A 219 13.03 -7.19 2.93
C ALA A 219 11.77 -7.72 2.24
N ALA A 220 11.72 -9.03 2.03
CA ALA A 220 10.52 -9.80 1.72
C ALA A 220 10.46 -10.99 2.66
N LEU A 221 9.38 -11.10 3.41
CA LEU A 221 9.14 -12.08 4.45
C LEU A 221 8.06 -13.05 3.92
N PRO A 222 8.41 -14.27 3.52
CA PRO A 222 7.44 -15.21 2.95
C PRO A 222 6.41 -15.61 4.01
N PHE A 223 5.16 -15.79 3.56
CA PHE A 223 4.11 -16.38 4.39
C PHE A 223 4.31 -17.88 4.58
N ALA A 224 3.62 -18.44 5.59
CA ALA A 224 3.59 -19.88 5.79
C ALA A 224 3.09 -20.61 4.52
N ALA A 225 3.70 -21.76 4.20
CA ALA A 225 3.36 -22.59 3.06
C ALA A 225 2.02 -23.32 3.25
#